data_c2ec42c0a1c292e3889279d69ab4166f
#
_entry.id   c2ec42c0a1c292e3889279d69ab4166f
#
_cell.length_a   1.000
_cell.length_b   1.000
_cell.length_c   1.000
_cell.angle_alpha   90.00
_cell.angle_beta   90.00
_cell.angle_gamma   90.00
#
_symmetry.space_group_name_H-M   'P 1'
#
loop_
_entity.id
_entity.type
_entity.pdbx_description
1 polymer ?
#
loop_
_entity_poly.entity_id
_entity_poly.type
_entity_poly.pdbx_seq_one_letter_code
_entity_poly.pdbx_strand_id
1 'polypeptide(L)'
;PTPCSVETDIADVIAELGHYALVLALLVAVVQSLFPLLGAQRLRLEWMRLAEPAAYALLALMALAYGALSYAHIVSDFSVLNVFANSSSSTPLLYKVAVWGSHEGSLVLWVSILALFGALVAAFGHGLPVTFKARVLSVQGMIAAGFLLFMLVTSNPFLRLDPAPADGRDLNPLLQDPGFAFHPPFLYLGYVGFSMAFSFAVAALIEGRVDPAWARWVRPWTLLAWSALTAGIAMGSWWAYYELGWGGWWFWDP
;
A
#
# COMPACT_ATOMS: atom_id res chain seq x y z
N PRO A 1 12.28 36.08 6.84
CA PRO A 1 12.24 34.84 6.05
C PRO A 1 11.65 35.15 4.68
N THR A 2 12.41 34.83 3.63
CA THR A 2 11.90 34.92 2.26
C THR A 2 10.84 33.83 2.03
N PRO A 3 9.81 34.01 1.18
CA PRO A 3 8.78 33.00 0.94
C PRO A 3 9.36 31.62 0.57
N CYS A 4 10.50 31.58 -0.10
CA CYS A 4 11.20 30.38 -0.51
C CYS A 4 11.75 29.56 0.69
N SER A 5 12.14 30.21 1.80
CA SER A 5 12.65 29.51 2.99
C SER A 5 11.54 28.82 3.78
N VAL A 6 10.32 29.36 3.77
CA VAL A 6 9.17 28.79 4.48
C VAL A 6 8.63 27.56 3.74
N GLU A 7 8.64 27.57 2.41
CA GLU A 7 8.18 26.41 1.61
C GLU A 7 9.14 25.22 1.71
N THR A 8 10.45 25.46 1.75
CA THR A 8 11.46 24.41 1.99
C THR A 8 11.32 23.83 3.40
N ASP A 9 11.14 24.64 4.41
CA ASP A 9 10.94 24.16 5.79
C ASP A 9 9.68 23.29 5.93
N ILE A 10 8.60 23.62 5.22
CA ILE A 10 7.36 22.82 5.24
C ILE A 10 7.55 21.49 4.50
N ALA A 11 8.19 21.48 3.35
CA ALA A 11 8.46 20.25 2.60
C ALA A 11 9.31 19.26 3.39
N ASP A 12 10.35 19.77 4.07
CA ASP A 12 11.21 19.00 4.94
C ASP A 12 10.41 18.33 6.08
N VAL A 13 9.56 19.09 6.77
CA VAL A 13 8.73 18.58 7.86
C VAL A 13 7.76 17.50 7.36
N ILE A 14 7.18 17.68 6.17
CA ILE A 14 6.21 16.70 5.63
C ILE A 14 6.87 15.37 5.26
N ALA A 15 8.07 15.39 4.67
CA ALA A 15 8.79 14.16 4.35
C ALA A 15 9.21 13.40 5.63
N GLU A 16 9.68 14.11 6.66
CA GLU A 16 9.98 13.50 7.97
C GLU A 16 8.73 12.93 8.64
N LEU A 17 7.59 13.64 8.54
CA LEU A 17 6.31 13.15 9.03
C LEU A 17 5.87 11.87 8.32
N GLY A 18 6.10 11.77 7.00
CA GLY A 18 5.85 10.57 6.20
C GLY A 18 6.71 9.39 6.66
N HIS A 19 8.01 9.60 6.87
CA HIS A 19 8.92 8.59 7.40
C HIS A 19 8.47 8.12 8.81
N TYR A 20 8.16 9.08 9.68
CA TYR A 20 7.69 8.76 11.03
C TYR A 20 6.37 7.98 11.02
N ALA A 21 5.47 8.29 10.09
CA ALA A 21 4.25 7.54 9.89
C ALA A 21 4.51 6.07 9.51
N LEU A 22 5.52 5.78 8.66
CA LEU A 22 5.90 4.40 8.33
C LEU A 22 6.44 3.64 9.55
N VAL A 23 7.25 4.29 10.38
CA VAL A 23 7.77 3.68 11.62
C VAL A 23 6.63 3.35 12.58
N LEU A 24 5.70 4.29 12.78
CA LEU A 24 4.51 4.05 13.61
C LEU A 24 3.60 2.97 13.00
N ALA A 25 3.45 2.95 11.68
CA ALA A 25 2.69 1.92 10.97
C ALA A 25 3.25 0.53 11.22
N LEU A 26 4.59 0.37 11.23
CA LEU A 26 5.24 -0.89 11.58
C LEU A 26 4.89 -1.31 13.02
N LEU A 27 4.96 -0.41 13.99
CA LEU A 27 4.62 -0.72 15.38
C LEU A 27 3.15 -1.13 15.52
N VAL A 28 2.23 -0.41 14.86
CA VAL A 28 0.81 -0.74 14.83
C VAL A 28 0.57 -2.10 14.16
N ALA A 29 1.25 -2.39 13.04
CA ALA A 29 1.13 -3.67 12.36
C ALA A 29 1.61 -4.84 13.23
N VAL A 30 2.68 -4.66 14.00
CA VAL A 30 3.15 -5.64 14.99
C VAL A 30 2.11 -5.85 16.10
N VAL A 31 1.54 -4.79 16.64
CA VAL A 31 0.44 -4.88 17.64
C VAL A 31 -0.76 -5.62 17.05
N GLN A 32 -1.18 -5.25 15.83
CA GLN A 32 -2.29 -5.89 15.10
C GLN A 32 -2.02 -7.38 14.84
N SER A 33 -0.78 -7.76 14.58
CA SER A 33 -0.41 -9.15 14.32
C SER A 33 -0.45 -10.02 15.56
N LEU A 34 0.07 -9.54 16.69
CA LEU A 34 0.33 -10.36 17.86
C LEU A 34 -0.85 -10.40 18.85
N PHE A 35 -1.36 -9.22 19.25
CA PHE A 35 -2.32 -9.18 20.36
C PHE A 35 -3.67 -9.82 20.01
N PRO A 36 -4.31 -9.56 18.83
CA PRO A 36 -5.57 -10.20 18.52
C PRO A 36 -5.44 -11.70 18.29
N LEU A 37 -4.30 -12.17 17.74
CA LEU A 37 -4.04 -13.59 17.57
C LEU A 37 -3.95 -14.31 18.91
N LEU A 38 -3.13 -13.77 19.83
CA LEU A 38 -3.00 -14.30 21.20
C LEU A 38 -4.33 -14.19 21.97
N GLY A 39 -5.08 -13.12 21.73
CA GLY A 39 -6.43 -12.94 22.27
C GLY A 39 -7.40 -14.03 21.81
N ALA A 40 -7.37 -14.36 20.51
CA ALA A 40 -8.20 -15.43 19.95
C ALA A 40 -7.80 -16.83 20.48
N GLN A 41 -6.51 -17.06 20.71
CA GLN A 41 -6.03 -18.33 21.29
C GLN A 41 -6.37 -18.48 22.78
N ARG A 42 -6.34 -17.37 23.53
CA ARG A 42 -6.58 -17.36 24.98
C ARG A 42 -8.00 -16.97 25.36
N LEU A 43 -8.89 -16.78 24.38
CA LEU A 43 -10.28 -16.30 24.51
C LEU A 43 -10.38 -14.99 25.31
N ARG A 44 -9.39 -14.08 25.15
CA ARG A 44 -9.39 -12.76 25.78
C ARG A 44 -9.98 -11.72 24.84
N LEU A 45 -11.24 -11.36 25.10
CA LEU A 45 -12.00 -10.43 24.26
C LEU A 45 -11.33 -9.04 24.12
N GLU A 46 -10.71 -8.55 25.19
CA GLU A 46 -10.01 -7.26 25.21
C GLU A 46 -8.89 -7.19 24.15
N TRP A 47 -8.12 -8.26 24.02
CA TRP A 47 -7.03 -8.35 23.05
C TRP A 47 -7.55 -8.53 21.63
N MET A 48 -8.62 -9.30 21.44
CA MET A 48 -9.25 -9.45 20.13
C MET A 48 -9.81 -8.13 19.61
N ARG A 49 -10.38 -7.29 20.48
CA ARG A 49 -10.93 -5.98 20.15
C ARG A 49 -9.88 -4.97 19.65
N LEU A 50 -8.60 -5.18 19.89
CA LEU A 50 -7.52 -4.35 19.35
C LEU A 50 -7.37 -4.47 17.82
N ALA A 51 -7.89 -5.53 17.21
CA ALA A 51 -7.76 -5.77 15.77
C ALA A 51 -8.35 -4.65 14.92
N GLU A 52 -9.55 -4.18 15.26
CA GLU A 52 -10.27 -3.16 14.48
C GLU A 52 -9.61 -1.77 14.58
N PRO A 53 -9.38 -1.20 15.78
CA PRO A 53 -8.72 0.10 15.87
C PRO A 53 -7.29 0.08 15.32
N ALA A 54 -6.56 -1.03 15.44
CA ALA A 54 -5.24 -1.17 14.84
C ALA A 54 -5.31 -1.14 13.30
N ALA A 55 -6.30 -1.80 12.69
CA ALA A 55 -6.49 -1.76 11.24
C ALA A 55 -6.82 -0.34 10.74
N TYR A 56 -7.66 0.41 11.46
CA TYR A 56 -7.93 1.81 11.12
C TYR A 56 -6.72 2.72 11.33
N ALA A 57 -5.97 2.53 12.42
CA ALA A 57 -4.75 3.28 12.68
C ALA A 57 -3.68 3.02 11.60
N LEU A 58 -3.52 1.75 11.18
CA LEU A 58 -2.61 1.38 10.10
C LEU A 58 -3.00 2.07 8.79
N LEU A 59 -4.29 2.05 8.42
CA LEU A 59 -4.77 2.76 7.23
C LEU A 59 -4.50 4.27 7.31
N ALA A 60 -4.77 4.90 8.45
CA ALA A 60 -4.54 6.34 8.63
C ALA A 60 -3.06 6.71 8.50
N LEU A 61 -2.16 5.91 9.11
CA LEU A 61 -0.71 6.11 9.02
C LEU A 61 -0.19 5.88 7.61
N MET A 62 -0.68 4.86 6.91
CA MET A 62 -0.31 4.62 5.52
C MET A 62 -0.84 5.72 4.58
N ALA A 63 -2.05 6.22 4.81
CA ALA A 63 -2.58 7.36 4.06
C ALA A 63 -1.75 8.64 4.29
N LEU A 64 -1.28 8.86 5.52
CA LEU A 64 -0.38 9.96 5.83
C LEU A 64 0.97 9.82 5.11
N ALA A 65 1.59 8.63 5.17
CA ALA A 65 2.86 8.36 4.48
C ALA A 65 2.74 8.50 2.96
N TYR A 66 1.66 7.93 2.39
CA TYR A 66 1.38 8.06 0.95
C TYR A 66 1.14 9.52 0.55
N GLY A 67 0.35 10.27 1.34
CA GLY A 67 0.09 11.69 1.12
C GLY A 67 1.36 12.54 1.22
N ALA A 68 2.24 12.25 2.19
CA ALA A 68 3.52 12.93 2.36
C ALA A 68 4.45 12.69 1.15
N LEU A 69 4.56 11.45 0.66
CA LEU A 69 5.36 11.14 -0.52
C LEU A 69 4.80 11.81 -1.78
N SER A 70 3.47 11.76 -1.97
CA SER A 70 2.80 12.44 -3.08
C SER A 70 3.01 13.95 -3.05
N TYR A 71 2.95 14.56 -1.87
CA TYR A 71 3.21 15.98 -1.68
C TYR A 71 4.66 16.34 -2.06
N ALA A 72 5.64 15.55 -1.60
CA ALA A 72 7.04 15.75 -1.95
C ALA A 72 7.27 15.72 -3.48
N HIS A 73 6.61 14.82 -4.20
CA HIS A 73 6.64 14.79 -5.68
C HIS A 73 5.97 16.03 -6.31
N ILE A 74 4.81 16.46 -5.80
CA ILE A 74 4.08 17.62 -6.32
C ILE A 74 4.92 18.90 -6.22
N VAL A 75 5.54 19.13 -5.05
CA VAL A 75 6.38 20.33 -4.81
C VAL A 75 7.80 20.18 -5.36
N SER A 76 8.15 19.01 -5.93
CA SER A 76 9.49 18.71 -6.45
C SER A 76 10.59 18.84 -5.39
N ASP A 77 10.37 18.24 -4.21
CA ASP A 77 11.37 18.20 -3.13
C ASP A 77 12.49 17.22 -3.49
N PHE A 78 13.51 17.71 -4.22
CA PHE A 78 14.63 16.89 -4.67
C PHE A 78 15.62 16.54 -3.55
N SER A 79 15.40 16.98 -2.32
CA SER A 79 16.12 16.48 -1.16
C SER A 79 15.71 15.04 -0.82
N VAL A 80 14.52 14.61 -1.26
CA VAL A 80 14.06 13.21 -1.14
C VAL A 80 14.60 12.41 -2.32
N LEU A 81 15.38 11.37 -2.07
CA LEU A 81 16.02 10.52 -3.10
C LEU A 81 15.00 9.96 -4.09
N ASN A 82 13.83 9.53 -3.60
CA ASN A 82 12.78 8.97 -4.43
C ASN A 82 12.24 9.99 -5.45
N VAL A 83 12.01 11.25 -5.02
CA VAL A 83 11.58 12.34 -5.89
C VAL A 83 12.66 12.68 -6.92
N PHE A 84 13.92 12.82 -6.47
CA PHE A 84 15.05 13.09 -7.35
C PHE A 84 15.21 12.04 -8.45
N ALA A 85 15.06 10.76 -8.10
CA ALA A 85 15.29 9.65 -9.03
C ALA A 85 14.17 9.47 -10.06
N ASN A 86 12.93 9.91 -9.76
CA ASN A 86 11.73 9.55 -10.52
C ASN A 86 10.86 10.74 -10.94
N SER A 87 11.33 11.98 -10.77
CA SER A 87 10.60 13.20 -11.15
C SER A 87 11.57 14.29 -11.56
N SER A 88 11.03 15.37 -12.15
CA SER A 88 11.75 16.61 -12.48
C SER A 88 10.83 17.82 -12.30
N SER A 89 11.40 19.03 -12.39
CA SER A 89 10.61 20.26 -12.35
C SER A 89 9.59 20.33 -13.50
N SER A 90 9.90 19.73 -14.66
CA SER A 90 9.06 19.73 -15.86
C SER A 90 8.06 18.58 -15.93
N THR A 91 8.14 17.57 -15.02
CA THR A 91 7.23 16.41 -15.02
C THR A 91 5.79 16.86 -14.84
N PRO A 92 4.83 16.44 -15.71
CA PRO A 92 3.41 16.76 -15.58
C PRO A 92 2.81 16.26 -14.25
N LEU A 93 1.85 17.02 -13.72
CA LEU A 93 1.23 16.71 -12.42
C LEU A 93 0.64 15.28 -12.34
N LEU A 94 0.04 14.80 -13.44
CA LEU A 94 -0.50 13.44 -13.52
C LEU A 94 0.55 12.38 -13.14
N TYR A 95 1.79 12.55 -13.61
CA TYR A 95 2.87 11.60 -13.33
C TYR A 95 3.54 11.87 -11.98
N LYS A 96 3.54 13.12 -11.50
CA LYS A 96 4.01 13.43 -10.13
C LYS A 96 3.16 12.76 -9.06
N VAL A 97 1.83 12.71 -9.24
CA VAL A 97 0.94 12.02 -8.28
C VAL A 97 0.98 10.49 -8.41
N ALA A 98 1.50 9.97 -9.53
CA ALA A 98 1.66 8.54 -9.76
C ALA A 98 2.97 8.01 -9.13
N VAL A 99 3.12 8.19 -7.81
CA VAL A 99 4.32 7.82 -7.03
C VAL A 99 4.70 6.34 -7.13
N TRP A 100 3.78 5.49 -7.56
CA TRP A 100 4.00 4.06 -7.83
C TRP A 100 4.91 3.77 -9.02
N GLY A 101 5.35 4.78 -9.75
CA GLY A 101 6.35 4.67 -10.81
C GLY A 101 7.75 4.30 -10.31
N SER A 102 7.99 4.46 -9.03
CA SER A 102 9.20 4.04 -8.35
C SER A 102 8.98 2.73 -7.59
N HIS A 103 10.07 2.00 -7.34
CA HIS A 103 10.04 0.79 -6.51
C HIS A 103 9.50 1.08 -5.10
N GLU A 104 10.03 2.11 -4.44
CA GLU A 104 9.63 2.49 -3.08
C GLU A 104 8.19 3.01 -3.04
N GLY A 105 7.81 3.85 -4.01
CA GLY A 105 6.44 4.38 -4.10
C GLY A 105 5.42 3.28 -4.40
N SER A 106 5.77 2.28 -5.21
CA SER A 106 4.92 1.11 -5.44
C SER A 106 4.71 0.29 -4.18
N LEU A 107 5.74 0.13 -3.34
CA LEU A 107 5.61 -0.54 -2.04
C LEU A 107 4.71 0.24 -1.07
N VAL A 108 4.80 1.58 -1.04
CA VAL A 108 3.89 2.41 -0.23
C VAL A 108 2.44 2.23 -0.68
N LEU A 109 2.17 2.23 -2.00
CA LEU A 109 0.85 1.95 -2.54
C LEU A 109 0.38 0.54 -2.15
N TRP A 110 1.25 -0.46 -2.27
CA TRP A 110 0.98 -1.86 -1.95
C TRP A 110 0.51 -2.02 -0.49
N VAL A 111 1.27 -1.49 0.48
CA VAL A 111 0.93 -1.55 1.90
C VAL A 111 -0.29 -0.70 2.22
N SER A 112 -0.50 0.43 1.53
CA SER A 112 -1.70 1.26 1.67
C SER A 112 -2.97 0.50 1.26
N ILE A 113 -2.93 -0.24 0.15
CA ILE A 113 -4.04 -1.10 -0.29
C ILE A 113 -4.26 -2.26 0.69
N LEU A 114 -3.17 -2.86 1.20
CA LEU A 114 -3.25 -3.91 2.22
C LEU A 114 -3.96 -3.39 3.49
N ALA A 115 -3.58 -2.21 3.97
CA ALA A 115 -4.21 -1.55 5.11
C ALA A 115 -5.69 -1.19 4.84
N LEU A 116 -6.00 -0.74 3.62
CA LEU A 116 -7.38 -0.49 3.18
C LEU A 116 -8.25 -1.76 3.29
N PHE A 117 -7.78 -2.88 2.77
CA PHE A 117 -8.52 -4.14 2.88
C PHE A 117 -8.70 -4.59 4.34
N GLY A 118 -7.68 -4.41 5.19
CA GLY A 118 -7.79 -4.66 6.63
C GLY A 118 -8.88 -3.79 7.29
N ALA A 119 -8.88 -2.49 6.99
CA ALA A 119 -9.89 -1.56 7.49
C ALA A 119 -11.30 -1.88 6.95
N LEU A 120 -11.42 -2.31 5.69
CA LEU A 120 -12.71 -2.74 5.11
C LEU A 120 -13.25 -4.00 5.82
N VAL A 121 -12.40 -4.97 6.18
CA VAL A 121 -12.82 -6.13 7.00
C VAL A 121 -13.21 -5.68 8.40
N ALA A 122 -12.50 -4.73 9.00
CA ALA A 122 -12.89 -4.15 10.29
C ALA A 122 -14.28 -3.51 10.23
N ALA A 123 -14.56 -2.73 9.17
CA ALA A 123 -15.81 -2.00 8.98
C ALA A 123 -16.99 -2.91 8.58
N PHE A 124 -16.78 -3.81 7.65
CA PHE A 124 -17.87 -4.59 7.02
C PHE A 124 -17.95 -6.05 7.48
N GLY A 125 -16.99 -6.51 8.27
CA GLY A 125 -16.94 -7.86 8.80
C GLY A 125 -17.83 -8.11 10.03
N HIS A 126 -18.97 -7.45 10.16
CA HIS A 126 -19.86 -7.61 11.33
C HIS A 126 -20.47 -9.01 11.48
N GLY A 127 -20.60 -9.75 10.38
CA GLY A 127 -21.12 -11.13 10.39
C GLY A 127 -20.06 -12.20 10.75
N LEU A 128 -18.80 -11.80 10.96
CA LEU A 128 -17.72 -12.73 11.29
C LEU A 128 -17.69 -13.01 12.81
N PRO A 129 -17.45 -14.27 13.23
CA PRO A 129 -17.13 -14.55 14.63
C PRO A 129 -15.93 -13.72 15.10
N VAL A 130 -15.98 -13.21 16.34
CA VAL A 130 -14.95 -12.31 16.88
C VAL A 130 -13.55 -12.93 16.81
N THR A 131 -13.44 -14.24 17.16
CA THR A 131 -12.19 -14.99 17.10
C THR A 131 -11.65 -15.09 15.69
N PHE A 132 -12.54 -15.37 14.72
CA PHE A 132 -12.18 -15.50 13.31
C PHE A 132 -11.72 -14.14 12.73
N LYS A 133 -12.48 -13.07 12.96
CA LYS A 133 -12.14 -11.70 12.53
C LYS A 133 -10.79 -11.26 13.11
N ALA A 134 -10.55 -11.52 14.40
CA ALA A 134 -9.28 -11.22 15.04
C ALA A 134 -8.10 -11.93 14.37
N ARG A 135 -8.26 -13.21 13.98
CA ARG A 135 -7.23 -13.97 13.27
C ARG A 135 -6.98 -13.45 11.86
N VAL A 136 -8.05 -13.16 11.10
CA VAL A 136 -7.93 -12.58 9.76
C VAL A 136 -7.14 -11.26 9.81
N LEU A 137 -7.51 -10.35 10.69
CA LEU A 137 -6.81 -9.06 10.84
C LEU A 137 -5.39 -9.22 11.36
N SER A 138 -5.12 -10.23 12.21
CA SER A 138 -3.76 -10.54 12.65
C SER A 138 -2.87 -11.00 11.49
N VAL A 139 -3.37 -11.84 10.61
CA VAL A 139 -2.61 -12.28 9.42
C VAL A 139 -2.32 -11.10 8.50
N GLN A 140 -3.30 -10.20 8.29
CA GLN A 140 -3.07 -8.95 7.56
C GLN A 140 -2.00 -8.08 8.23
N GLY A 141 -2.02 -7.98 9.56
CA GLY A 141 -0.99 -7.29 10.33
C GLY A 141 0.40 -7.91 10.15
N MET A 142 0.52 -9.24 10.10
CA MET A 142 1.79 -9.93 9.85
C MET A 142 2.36 -9.60 8.47
N ILE A 143 1.51 -9.64 7.45
CA ILE A 143 1.91 -9.28 6.07
C ILE A 143 2.36 -7.81 6.04
N ALA A 144 1.58 -6.90 6.62
CA ALA A 144 1.93 -5.48 6.69
C ALA A 144 3.24 -5.24 7.43
N ALA A 145 3.45 -5.90 8.58
CA ALA A 145 4.70 -5.77 9.35
C ALA A 145 5.92 -6.24 8.53
N GLY A 146 5.80 -7.35 7.81
CA GLY A 146 6.86 -7.85 6.93
C GLY A 146 7.24 -6.85 5.84
N PHE A 147 6.25 -6.29 5.13
CA PHE A 147 6.50 -5.30 4.07
C PHE A 147 6.99 -3.96 4.62
N LEU A 148 6.45 -3.47 5.75
CA LEU A 148 6.91 -2.24 6.38
C LEU A 148 8.36 -2.37 6.88
N LEU A 149 8.72 -3.51 7.46
CA LEU A 149 10.09 -3.77 7.88
C LEU A 149 11.03 -3.79 6.65
N PHE A 150 10.64 -4.51 5.60
CA PHE A 150 11.39 -4.54 4.34
C PHE A 150 11.57 -3.12 3.77
N MET A 151 10.48 -2.35 3.70
CA MET A 151 10.50 -0.98 3.19
C MET A 151 11.43 -0.08 3.99
N LEU A 152 11.36 -0.10 5.32
CA LEU A 152 12.18 0.75 6.17
C LEU A 152 13.67 0.38 6.14
N VAL A 153 14.00 -0.90 5.96
CA VAL A 153 15.38 -1.39 5.99
C VAL A 153 16.08 -1.31 4.63
N THR A 154 15.35 -1.61 3.55
CA THR A 154 15.95 -1.77 2.21
C THR A 154 15.46 -0.80 1.16
N SER A 155 14.25 -0.25 1.31
CA SER A 155 13.56 0.49 0.25
C SER A 155 12.80 1.70 0.82
N ASN A 156 13.49 2.49 1.65
CA ASN A 156 12.86 3.62 2.34
C ASN A 156 12.56 4.77 1.36
N PRO A 157 11.26 5.13 1.16
CA PRO A 157 10.88 6.16 0.21
C PRO A 157 11.26 7.59 0.63
N PHE A 158 11.64 7.79 1.90
CA PHE A 158 11.98 9.10 2.48
C PHE A 158 13.48 9.28 2.73
N LEU A 159 14.35 8.52 2.05
CA LEU A 159 15.80 8.76 2.13
C LEU A 159 16.15 10.16 1.62
N ARG A 160 17.01 10.86 2.37
CA ARG A 160 17.43 12.24 2.06
C ARG A 160 18.75 12.28 1.31
N LEU A 161 18.87 13.30 0.47
CA LEU A 161 20.11 13.72 -0.18
C LEU A 161 20.59 15.03 0.42
N ASP A 162 21.87 15.08 0.78
CA ASP A 162 22.53 16.30 1.25
C ASP A 162 23.90 16.43 0.56
N PRO A 163 24.15 17.50 -0.23
CA PRO A 163 23.21 18.59 -0.55
C PRO A 163 22.09 18.16 -1.49
N ALA A 164 20.91 18.81 -1.39
CA ALA A 164 19.80 18.60 -2.29
C ALA A 164 20.16 19.01 -3.73
N PRO A 165 19.94 18.14 -4.75
CA PRO A 165 20.15 18.48 -6.15
C PRO A 165 19.22 19.61 -6.62
N ALA A 166 19.65 20.36 -7.65
CA ALA A 166 18.87 21.49 -8.19
C ALA A 166 17.64 21.03 -9.01
N ASP A 167 17.68 19.84 -9.60
CA ASP A 167 16.57 19.24 -10.37
C ASP A 167 16.68 17.71 -10.32
N GLY A 168 15.59 17.01 -10.66
CA GLY A 168 15.51 15.56 -10.66
C GLY A 168 15.91 14.94 -12.01
N ARG A 169 16.02 13.58 -12.00
CA ARG A 169 16.43 12.78 -13.17
C ARG A 169 15.30 12.52 -14.16
N ASP A 170 14.08 12.96 -13.81
CA ASP A 170 12.83 12.69 -14.53
C ASP A 170 12.35 11.23 -14.44
N LEU A 171 11.07 11.04 -14.77
CA LEU A 171 10.46 9.73 -14.89
C LEU A 171 10.90 9.07 -16.21
N ASN A 172 11.09 7.75 -16.18
CA ASN A 172 11.37 6.99 -17.39
C ASN A 172 10.36 7.36 -18.51
N PRO A 173 10.81 7.76 -19.71
CA PRO A 173 9.93 8.16 -20.80
C PRO A 173 8.83 7.16 -21.16
N LEU A 174 9.09 5.86 -21.06
CA LEU A 174 8.11 4.79 -21.29
C LEU A 174 6.97 4.79 -20.27
N LEU A 175 7.18 5.40 -19.09
CA LEU A 175 6.18 5.53 -18.05
C LEU A 175 5.38 6.83 -18.13
N GLN A 176 5.73 7.74 -19.03
CA GLN A 176 5.03 9.02 -19.24
C GLN A 176 3.82 8.85 -20.18
N ASP A 177 2.95 7.92 -19.81
CA ASP A 177 1.73 7.57 -20.53
C ASP A 177 0.53 7.47 -19.55
N PRO A 178 -0.70 7.88 -19.95
CA PRO A 178 -1.88 7.73 -19.10
C PRO A 178 -2.14 6.29 -18.64
N GLY A 179 -1.80 5.28 -19.44
CA GLY A 179 -1.90 3.86 -19.07
C GLY A 179 -1.13 3.57 -17.79
N PHE A 180 0.06 4.14 -17.64
CA PHE A 180 0.86 4.05 -16.42
C PHE A 180 0.17 4.69 -15.20
N ALA A 181 -0.58 5.78 -15.37
CA ALA A 181 -1.27 6.43 -14.27
C ALA A 181 -2.45 5.60 -13.73
N PHE A 182 -3.14 4.82 -14.58
CA PHE A 182 -4.37 4.13 -14.21
C PHE A 182 -4.21 2.62 -14.01
N HIS A 183 -3.42 1.93 -14.85
CA HIS A 183 -3.28 0.49 -14.81
C HIS A 183 -2.73 -0.05 -13.47
N PRO A 184 -1.59 0.44 -12.90
CA PRO A 184 -1.00 -0.16 -11.72
C PRO A 184 -1.89 -0.12 -10.47
N PRO A 185 -2.64 0.96 -10.16
CA PRO A 185 -3.55 0.96 -9.03
C PRO A 185 -4.62 -0.14 -9.10
N PHE A 186 -5.20 -0.42 -10.28
CA PHE A 186 -6.17 -1.50 -10.45
C PHE A 186 -5.49 -2.88 -10.31
N LEU A 187 -4.30 -3.02 -10.88
CA LEU A 187 -3.52 -4.25 -10.75
C LEU A 187 -3.21 -4.55 -9.28
N TYR A 188 -2.70 -3.55 -8.54
CA TYR A 188 -2.40 -3.69 -7.12
C TYR A 188 -3.65 -3.93 -6.28
N LEU A 189 -4.76 -3.25 -6.55
CA LEU A 189 -6.02 -3.48 -5.85
C LEU A 189 -6.46 -4.94 -5.96
N GLY A 190 -6.29 -5.56 -7.13
CA GLY A 190 -6.57 -6.97 -7.34
C GLY A 190 -5.52 -7.88 -6.72
N TYR A 191 -4.26 -7.66 -7.03
CA TYR A 191 -3.15 -8.50 -6.57
C TYR A 191 -3.05 -8.52 -5.04
N VAL A 192 -2.99 -7.35 -4.41
CA VAL A 192 -2.95 -7.21 -2.96
C VAL A 192 -4.26 -7.65 -2.31
N GLY A 193 -5.39 -7.46 -2.99
CA GLY A 193 -6.71 -7.89 -2.53
C GLY A 193 -6.80 -9.39 -2.26
N PHE A 194 -6.03 -10.22 -2.98
CA PHE A 194 -5.95 -11.65 -2.70
C PHE A 194 -5.31 -11.98 -1.35
N SER A 195 -4.61 -11.05 -0.71
CA SER A 195 -4.15 -11.21 0.68
C SER A 195 -5.31 -11.46 1.65
N MET A 196 -6.52 -10.96 1.32
CA MET A 196 -7.72 -11.25 2.09
C MET A 196 -8.10 -12.73 2.00
N ALA A 197 -8.19 -13.29 0.78
CA ALA A 197 -8.47 -14.70 0.61
C ALA A 197 -7.46 -15.58 1.35
N PHE A 198 -6.18 -15.23 1.28
CA PHE A 198 -5.09 -15.87 2.03
C PHE A 198 -5.32 -15.76 3.54
N SER A 199 -5.62 -14.57 4.06
CA SER A 199 -5.83 -14.36 5.50
C SER A 199 -7.05 -15.11 6.04
N PHE A 200 -8.14 -15.17 5.25
CA PHE A 200 -9.31 -15.98 5.58
C PHE A 200 -8.97 -17.48 5.58
N ALA A 201 -8.15 -17.95 4.65
CA ALA A 201 -7.72 -19.34 4.59
C ALA A 201 -6.85 -19.70 5.81
N VAL A 202 -5.85 -18.87 6.13
CA VAL A 202 -5.00 -19.09 7.31
C VAL A 202 -5.81 -19.08 8.61
N ALA A 203 -6.73 -18.11 8.76
CA ALA A 203 -7.62 -18.07 9.92
C ALA A 203 -8.48 -19.33 10.06
N ALA A 204 -9.03 -19.85 8.95
CA ALA A 204 -9.80 -21.08 8.94
C ALA A 204 -8.97 -22.32 9.30
N LEU A 205 -7.73 -22.40 8.81
CA LEU A 205 -6.79 -23.46 9.15
C LEU A 205 -6.42 -23.44 10.65
N ILE A 206 -6.21 -22.23 11.21
CA ILE A 206 -5.94 -22.09 12.66
C ILE A 206 -7.15 -22.50 13.50
N GLU A 207 -8.38 -22.25 13.03
CA GLU A 207 -9.61 -22.70 13.71
C GLU A 207 -9.93 -24.18 13.50
N GLY A 208 -9.32 -24.80 12.50
CA GLY A 208 -9.63 -26.19 12.10
C GLY A 208 -11.02 -26.34 11.48
N ARG A 209 -11.59 -25.26 10.93
CA ARG A 209 -12.94 -25.23 10.37
C ARG A 209 -12.96 -24.59 8.99
N VAL A 210 -13.34 -25.38 7.99
CA VAL A 210 -13.66 -24.94 6.63
C VAL A 210 -15.07 -25.43 6.33
N ASP A 211 -16.04 -24.54 6.45
CA ASP A 211 -17.45 -24.83 6.31
C ASP A 211 -18.11 -23.90 5.26
N PRO A 212 -19.38 -24.12 4.87
CA PRO A 212 -20.07 -23.27 3.91
C PRO A 212 -20.20 -21.80 4.34
N ALA A 213 -20.14 -21.51 5.65
CA ALA A 213 -20.16 -20.14 6.15
C ALA A 213 -18.85 -19.42 5.81
N TRP A 214 -17.70 -20.09 5.98
CA TRP A 214 -16.41 -19.57 5.56
C TRP A 214 -16.40 -19.22 4.06
N ALA A 215 -16.92 -20.08 3.20
CA ALA A 215 -16.96 -19.83 1.76
C ALA A 215 -17.80 -18.58 1.42
N ARG A 216 -18.91 -18.34 2.15
CA ARG A 216 -19.72 -17.11 1.99
C ARG A 216 -18.98 -15.86 2.44
N TRP A 217 -18.19 -15.94 3.52
CA TRP A 217 -17.44 -14.80 4.05
C TRP A 217 -16.27 -14.38 3.14
N VAL A 218 -15.53 -15.34 2.57
CA VAL A 218 -14.38 -15.04 1.72
C VAL A 218 -14.76 -14.62 0.30
N ARG A 219 -15.92 -15.08 -0.19
CA ARG A 219 -16.36 -14.88 -1.58
C ARG A 219 -16.36 -13.41 -2.04
N PRO A 220 -16.95 -12.42 -1.33
CA PRO A 220 -16.98 -11.04 -1.81
C PRO A 220 -15.58 -10.45 -1.97
N TRP A 221 -14.65 -10.76 -1.06
CA TRP A 221 -13.27 -10.30 -1.11
C TRP A 221 -12.53 -10.89 -2.31
N THR A 222 -12.69 -12.19 -2.54
CA THR A 222 -12.08 -12.88 -3.69
C THR A 222 -12.62 -12.34 -5.01
N LEU A 223 -13.94 -12.11 -5.11
CA LEU A 223 -14.55 -11.55 -6.33
C LEU A 223 -14.10 -10.12 -6.58
N LEU A 224 -14.01 -9.27 -5.55
CA LEU A 224 -13.50 -7.91 -5.67
C LEU A 224 -12.05 -7.91 -6.18
N ALA A 225 -11.19 -8.70 -5.53
CA ALA A 225 -9.78 -8.83 -5.92
C ALA A 225 -9.64 -9.35 -7.36
N TRP A 226 -10.38 -10.41 -7.71
CA TRP A 226 -10.36 -10.98 -9.06
C TRP A 226 -10.83 -9.99 -10.12
N SER A 227 -11.91 -9.25 -9.86
CA SER A 227 -12.44 -8.27 -10.80
C SER A 227 -11.45 -7.12 -11.03
N ALA A 228 -10.84 -6.60 -9.94
CA ALA A 228 -9.84 -5.54 -10.04
C ALA A 228 -8.59 -6.02 -10.77
N LEU A 229 -8.10 -7.23 -10.45
CA LEU A 229 -6.95 -7.84 -11.13
C LEU A 229 -7.22 -8.04 -12.63
N THR A 230 -8.40 -8.55 -12.99
CA THR A 230 -8.79 -8.76 -14.38
C THR A 230 -8.82 -7.42 -15.15
N ALA A 231 -9.40 -6.38 -14.56
CA ALA A 231 -9.40 -5.04 -15.14
C ALA A 231 -7.98 -4.47 -15.26
N GLY A 232 -7.15 -4.63 -14.22
CA GLY A 232 -5.75 -4.21 -14.24
C GLY A 232 -4.94 -4.92 -15.34
N ILE A 233 -5.06 -6.23 -15.46
CA ILE A 233 -4.39 -7.01 -16.51
C ILE A 233 -4.87 -6.58 -17.92
N ALA A 234 -6.17 -6.37 -18.10
CA ALA A 234 -6.72 -5.92 -19.39
C ALA A 234 -6.16 -4.54 -19.79
N MET A 235 -6.13 -3.59 -18.85
CA MET A 235 -5.56 -2.26 -19.09
C MET A 235 -4.05 -2.33 -19.37
N GLY A 236 -3.30 -3.16 -18.61
CA GLY A 236 -1.86 -3.34 -18.82
C GLY A 236 -1.55 -3.99 -20.17
N SER A 237 -2.35 -4.97 -20.60
CA SER A 237 -2.20 -5.59 -21.92
C SER A 237 -2.45 -4.59 -23.04
N TRP A 238 -3.46 -3.72 -22.88
CA TRP A 238 -3.74 -2.66 -23.83
C TRP A 238 -2.61 -1.63 -23.87
N TRP A 239 -2.10 -1.19 -22.72
CA TRP A 239 -0.97 -0.28 -22.63
C TRP A 239 0.29 -0.88 -23.28
N ALA A 240 0.64 -2.14 -22.99
CA ALA A 240 1.75 -2.84 -23.62
C ALA A 240 1.61 -2.91 -25.16
N TYR A 241 0.39 -3.06 -25.66
CA TYR A 241 0.13 -3.15 -27.09
C TYR A 241 0.42 -1.83 -27.82
N TYR A 242 -0.10 -0.71 -27.35
CA TYR A 242 0.02 0.55 -28.10
C TYR A 242 1.30 1.33 -27.76
N GLU A 243 1.79 1.26 -26.52
CA GLU A 243 2.94 2.06 -26.08
C GLU A 243 4.25 1.30 -26.27
N LEU A 244 4.31 0.05 -25.84
CA LEU A 244 5.54 -0.73 -25.89
C LEU A 244 5.75 -1.48 -27.22
N GLY A 245 4.71 -1.55 -28.04
CA GLY A 245 4.78 -2.24 -29.34
C GLY A 245 5.04 -3.76 -29.22
N TRP A 246 4.74 -4.35 -28.08
CA TRP A 246 5.01 -5.77 -27.79
C TRP A 246 4.00 -6.71 -28.45
N GLY A 247 3.34 -6.31 -29.47
CA GLY A 247 2.51 -7.12 -30.38
C GLY A 247 1.39 -7.84 -29.73
N GLY A 248 0.36 -8.24 -30.06
CA GLY A 248 -0.70 -9.07 -29.52
C GLY A 248 -1.46 -8.49 -28.34
N TRP A 249 -2.69 -8.83 -28.25
CA TRP A 249 -3.62 -8.42 -27.20
C TRP A 249 -3.21 -8.85 -25.80
N TRP A 250 -2.51 -9.94 -25.74
CA TRP A 250 -2.20 -10.60 -24.49
C TRP A 250 -0.72 -10.91 -24.45
N PHE A 251 -0.01 -10.01 -23.83
CA PHE A 251 1.41 -10.19 -23.58
C PHE A 251 1.64 -10.34 -22.08
N TRP A 252 2.31 -11.41 -21.74
CA TRP A 252 2.81 -11.61 -20.39
C TRP A 252 4.29 -11.26 -20.41
N ASP A 253 4.66 -10.27 -19.62
CA ASP A 253 6.05 -10.02 -19.31
C ASP A 253 6.53 -11.15 -18.40
N PRO A 254 7.57 -11.94 -18.80
CA PRO A 254 8.10 -13.00 -17.96
C PRO A 254 8.78 -12.50 -16.69
#